data_2979473210d4edb7b88c6edafecc5281
#
_entry.id   2979473210d4edb7b88c6edafecc5281
#
_cell.length_a   1.000
_cell.length_b   1.000
_cell.length_c   1.000
_cell.angle_alpha   90.00
_cell.angle_beta   90.00
_cell.angle_gamma   90.00
#
_symmetry.space_group_name_H-M   'P 1'
#
loop_
_entity.id
_entity.type
_entity.pdbx_description
1 polymer ?
#
loop_
_entity_poly.entity_id
_entity_poly.type
_entity_poly.pdbx_seq_one_letter_code
_entity_poly.pdbx_strand_id
1 'polypeptide(L)'
;MKNRLIINGKKAGSSQLREAVKCCRQQGVSLEVRVTWEQGDVERFCDEAFSEGFNTPHHRLIIAGGDGSIHEIVNAVMRYDANQRPSIGIVPLGTANDFAKSCGLPDTLPQALNIAVAGDTKPLDIVKSTEENRQPVYFVNMLTAGFGAQVTAQTPVELKNMLGGGAYTLSGLVQAAHFKPFGLKLESDVHSFSGKMIAGALCNGRFAGGGQELGKNACLDDGMLQVCFLKDFPASAVGQVLREIAVYNQAGECNGEYLQGFKCQNMSVFAQESIPTNLDGEPHMFTNCSFTVLPKALNFALPRV
;
A
#
# COMPACT_ATOMS: atom_id res chain seq x y z
N MET A 1 -17.09 -18.04 -15.05
CA MET A 1 -16.42 -17.06 -14.16
C MET A 1 -17.48 -16.18 -13.53
N LYS A 2 -17.50 -16.03 -12.20
CA LYS A 2 -18.38 -15.08 -11.47
C LYS A 2 -17.59 -13.83 -11.18
N ASN A 3 -18.24 -12.66 -11.23
CA ASN A 3 -17.62 -11.38 -10.89
C ASN A 3 -18.55 -10.64 -9.92
N ARG A 4 -18.00 -10.17 -8.80
CA ARG A 4 -18.71 -9.30 -7.85
C ARG A 4 -17.96 -7.99 -7.71
N LEU A 5 -18.60 -6.88 -8.03
CA LEU A 5 -18.11 -5.53 -7.88
C LEU A 5 -18.60 -4.96 -6.55
N ILE A 6 -17.68 -4.65 -5.65
CA ILE A 6 -17.92 -3.98 -4.37
C ILE A 6 -17.56 -2.51 -4.56
N ILE A 7 -18.53 -1.62 -4.42
CA ILE A 7 -18.35 -0.19 -4.63
C ILE A 7 -18.33 0.51 -3.28
N ASN A 8 -17.31 1.32 -3.04
CA ASN A 8 -17.29 2.22 -1.88
C ASN A 8 -18.50 3.17 -1.94
N GLY A 9 -19.35 3.18 -0.90
CA GLY A 9 -20.61 3.90 -0.87
C GLY A 9 -20.49 5.39 -1.16
N LYS A 10 -19.38 6.04 -0.74
CA LYS A 10 -19.07 7.44 -1.06
C LYS A 10 -18.93 7.70 -2.56
N LYS A 11 -18.70 6.66 -3.37
CA LYS A 11 -18.51 6.72 -4.83
C LYS A 11 -19.65 6.12 -5.63
N ALA A 12 -20.67 5.53 -4.99
CA ALA A 12 -21.80 4.86 -5.65
C ALA A 12 -22.67 5.80 -6.51
N GLY A 13 -22.59 7.11 -6.24
CA GLY A 13 -23.28 8.16 -7.04
C GLY A 13 -22.66 8.44 -8.42
N SER A 14 -21.49 7.89 -8.76
CA SER A 14 -20.80 8.17 -10.02
C SER A 14 -21.59 7.68 -11.23
N SER A 15 -22.00 8.62 -12.09
CA SER A 15 -22.68 8.31 -13.37
C SER A 15 -21.75 7.57 -14.34
N GLN A 16 -20.47 7.92 -14.36
CA GLN A 16 -19.47 7.26 -15.19
C GLN A 16 -19.28 5.79 -14.80
N LEU A 17 -19.26 5.48 -13.48
CA LEU A 17 -19.17 4.10 -13.02
C LEU A 17 -20.43 3.31 -13.39
N ARG A 18 -21.62 3.91 -13.24
CA ARG A 18 -22.89 3.27 -13.65
C ARG A 18 -22.91 2.93 -15.12
N GLU A 19 -22.45 3.85 -15.98
CA GLU A 19 -22.41 3.62 -17.42
C GLU A 19 -21.37 2.53 -17.76
N ALA A 20 -20.19 2.55 -17.15
CA ALA A 20 -19.20 1.50 -17.34
C ALA A 20 -19.73 0.10 -16.95
N VAL A 21 -20.45 -0.01 -15.82
CA VAL A 21 -21.09 -1.27 -15.38
C VAL A 21 -22.15 -1.70 -16.39
N LYS A 22 -22.97 -0.77 -16.89
CA LYS A 22 -24.02 -1.06 -17.90
C LYS A 22 -23.40 -1.58 -19.19
N CYS A 23 -22.38 -0.91 -19.72
CA CYS A 23 -21.65 -1.35 -20.91
C CYS A 23 -21.05 -2.75 -20.73
N CYS A 24 -20.40 -3.00 -19.58
CA CYS A 24 -19.83 -4.29 -19.25
C CYS A 24 -20.88 -5.43 -19.28
N ARG A 25 -22.07 -5.18 -18.69
CA ARG A 25 -23.20 -6.13 -18.73
C ARG A 25 -23.78 -6.34 -20.14
N GLN A 26 -23.85 -5.30 -20.96
CA GLN A 26 -24.26 -5.37 -22.36
C GLN A 26 -23.31 -6.23 -23.21
N GLN A 27 -22.03 -6.29 -22.85
CA GLN A 27 -21.04 -7.18 -23.46
C GLN A 27 -21.13 -8.63 -22.98
N GLY A 28 -22.16 -8.97 -22.19
CA GLY A 28 -22.40 -10.34 -21.71
C GLY A 28 -21.63 -10.72 -20.44
N VAL A 29 -20.97 -9.78 -19.78
CA VAL A 29 -20.27 -10.05 -18.51
C VAL A 29 -21.28 -10.17 -17.38
N SER A 30 -21.30 -11.33 -16.69
CA SER A 30 -22.05 -11.47 -15.44
C SER A 30 -21.34 -10.70 -14.35
N LEU A 31 -21.94 -9.61 -13.88
CA LEU A 31 -21.37 -8.71 -12.87
C LEU A 31 -22.42 -8.40 -11.81
N GLU A 32 -22.23 -8.96 -10.63
CA GLU A 32 -22.98 -8.59 -9.42
C GLU A 32 -22.45 -7.29 -8.84
N VAL A 33 -23.31 -6.48 -8.23
CA VAL A 33 -22.91 -5.21 -7.62
C VAL A 33 -23.34 -5.20 -6.16
N ARG A 34 -22.43 -4.83 -5.28
CA ARG A 34 -22.64 -4.52 -3.87
C ARG A 34 -22.14 -3.11 -3.59
N VAL A 35 -22.77 -2.39 -2.70
CA VAL A 35 -22.39 -1.03 -2.31
C VAL A 35 -22.18 -1.02 -0.80
N THR A 36 -21.03 -0.58 -0.35
CA THR A 36 -20.75 -0.48 1.09
C THR A 36 -21.52 0.71 1.68
N TRP A 37 -22.06 0.51 2.86
CA TRP A 37 -22.75 1.51 3.64
C TRP A 37 -21.94 1.92 4.88
N GLU A 38 -21.34 0.93 5.54
CA GLU A 38 -20.63 1.08 6.80
C GLU A 38 -19.32 0.29 6.84
N GLN A 39 -18.55 0.52 7.88
CA GLN A 39 -17.31 -0.22 8.13
C GLN A 39 -17.62 -1.73 8.32
N GLY A 40 -16.77 -2.60 7.76
CA GLY A 40 -16.96 -4.06 7.78
C GLY A 40 -17.79 -4.61 6.61
N ASP A 41 -18.43 -3.76 5.80
CA ASP A 41 -19.23 -4.22 4.65
C ASP A 41 -18.38 -4.92 3.59
N VAL A 42 -17.15 -4.49 3.36
CA VAL A 42 -16.25 -5.16 2.40
C VAL A 42 -15.98 -6.60 2.87
N GLU A 43 -15.68 -6.78 4.15
CA GLU A 43 -15.49 -8.10 4.76
C GLU A 43 -16.73 -8.96 4.64
N ARG A 44 -17.89 -8.45 5.02
CA ARG A 44 -19.18 -9.13 4.91
C ARG A 44 -19.49 -9.55 3.47
N PHE A 45 -19.27 -8.69 2.47
CA PHE A 45 -19.50 -9.01 1.06
C PHE A 45 -18.49 -10.04 0.51
N CYS A 46 -17.28 -10.08 1.06
CA CYS A 46 -16.33 -11.17 0.77
C CYS A 46 -16.84 -12.50 1.34
N ASP A 47 -17.31 -12.53 2.60
CA ASP A 47 -17.84 -13.74 3.24
C ASP A 47 -19.11 -14.25 2.53
N GLU A 48 -20.01 -13.37 2.12
CA GLU A 48 -21.15 -13.71 1.25
C GLU A 48 -20.66 -14.33 -0.06
N ALA A 49 -19.66 -13.73 -0.72
CA ALA A 49 -19.12 -14.27 -1.96
C ALA A 49 -18.54 -15.67 -1.78
N PHE A 50 -17.78 -15.90 -0.73
CA PHE A 50 -17.23 -17.22 -0.42
C PHE A 50 -18.34 -18.26 -0.21
N SER A 51 -19.38 -17.93 0.55
CA SER A 51 -20.54 -18.81 0.77
C SER A 51 -21.30 -19.13 -0.52
N GLU A 52 -21.28 -18.23 -1.50
CA GLU A 52 -21.88 -18.36 -2.82
C GLU A 52 -20.93 -19.01 -3.87
N GLY A 53 -19.76 -19.51 -3.42
CA GLY A 53 -18.81 -20.25 -4.25
C GLY A 53 -17.81 -19.41 -5.02
N PHE A 54 -17.48 -18.20 -4.55
CA PHE A 54 -16.33 -17.44 -5.06
C PHE A 54 -15.02 -17.91 -4.38
N ASN A 55 -14.76 -19.18 -4.40
CA ASN A 55 -13.68 -19.85 -3.67
C ASN A 55 -12.61 -20.46 -4.58
N THR A 56 -12.37 -19.85 -5.72
CA THR A 56 -11.29 -20.23 -6.64
C THR A 56 -10.69 -19.00 -7.33
N PRO A 57 -9.44 -19.06 -7.79
CA PRO A 57 -8.81 -17.96 -8.54
C PRO A 57 -9.52 -17.58 -9.86
N HIS A 58 -10.39 -18.42 -10.36
CA HIS A 58 -11.19 -18.12 -11.56
C HIS A 58 -12.32 -17.12 -11.33
N HIS A 59 -12.76 -16.94 -10.08
CA HIS A 59 -13.75 -15.94 -9.72
C HIS A 59 -13.07 -14.63 -9.36
N ARG A 60 -13.80 -13.53 -9.44
CA ARG A 60 -13.24 -12.20 -9.17
C ARG A 60 -14.07 -11.44 -8.16
N LEU A 61 -13.40 -10.94 -7.15
CA LEU A 61 -13.87 -9.87 -6.29
C LEU A 61 -13.25 -8.56 -6.79
N ILE A 62 -14.07 -7.62 -7.19
CA ILE A 62 -13.63 -6.37 -7.79
C ILE A 62 -13.95 -5.26 -6.79
N ILE A 63 -12.96 -4.48 -6.41
CA ILE A 63 -13.13 -3.33 -5.53
C ILE A 63 -13.10 -2.03 -6.32
N ALA A 64 -14.14 -1.22 -6.21
CA ALA A 64 -14.20 0.13 -6.75
C ALA A 64 -14.07 1.14 -5.61
N GLY A 65 -12.86 1.63 -5.39
CA GLY A 65 -12.51 2.48 -4.27
C GLY A 65 -11.09 3.03 -4.36
N GLY A 66 -10.58 3.57 -3.26
CA GLY A 66 -9.19 4.00 -3.10
C GLY A 66 -8.35 2.96 -2.37
N ASP A 67 -7.13 3.37 -1.96
CA ASP A 67 -6.15 2.49 -1.30
C ASP A 67 -6.71 1.84 -0.02
N GLY A 68 -7.47 2.56 0.82
CA GLY A 68 -8.14 1.98 1.99
C GLY A 68 -9.14 0.86 1.64
N SER A 69 -9.92 1.01 0.56
CA SER A 69 -10.84 -0.05 0.12
C SER A 69 -10.07 -1.28 -0.42
N ILE A 70 -8.90 -1.07 -1.04
CA ILE A 70 -8.00 -2.15 -1.47
C ILE A 70 -7.43 -2.84 -0.23
N HIS A 71 -7.00 -2.09 0.78
CA HIS A 71 -6.55 -2.62 2.05
C HIS A 71 -7.61 -3.52 2.72
N GLU A 72 -8.86 -3.06 2.79
CA GLU A 72 -9.98 -3.84 3.37
C GLU A 72 -10.20 -5.16 2.63
N ILE A 73 -10.29 -5.16 1.28
CA ILE A 73 -10.56 -6.39 0.52
C ILE A 73 -9.39 -7.37 0.58
N VAL A 74 -8.13 -6.88 0.58
CA VAL A 74 -6.95 -7.74 0.76
C VAL A 74 -7.00 -8.42 2.12
N ASN A 75 -7.24 -7.69 3.20
CA ASN A 75 -7.32 -8.26 4.54
C ASN A 75 -8.48 -9.26 4.67
N ALA A 76 -9.63 -8.99 4.06
CA ALA A 76 -10.77 -9.92 4.03
C ALA A 76 -10.41 -11.23 3.30
N VAL A 77 -9.79 -11.16 2.12
CA VAL A 77 -9.46 -12.34 1.31
C VAL A 77 -8.29 -13.12 1.88
N MET A 78 -7.32 -12.46 2.53
CA MET A 78 -6.17 -13.14 3.12
C MET A 78 -6.51 -14.06 4.31
N ARG A 79 -7.71 -13.98 4.88
CA ARG A 79 -8.20 -14.90 5.92
C ARG A 79 -8.46 -16.32 5.42
N TYR A 80 -8.64 -16.47 4.12
CA TYR A 80 -8.94 -17.77 3.49
C TYR A 80 -7.69 -18.48 3.01
N ASP A 81 -7.78 -19.80 2.84
CA ASP A 81 -6.70 -20.61 2.30
C ASP A 81 -6.28 -20.14 0.90
N ALA A 82 -5.00 -20.19 0.60
CA ALA A 82 -4.44 -19.64 -0.64
C ALA A 82 -5.09 -20.19 -1.92
N ASN A 83 -5.44 -21.48 -1.93
CA ASN A 83 -6.09 -22.15 -3.07
C ASN A 83 -7.59 -21.79 -3.22
N GLN A 84 -8.17 -21.16 -2.20
CA GLN A 84 -9.58 -20.74 -2.19
C GLN A 84 -9.77 -19.25 -2.49
N ARG A 85 -8.70 -18.48 -2.58
CA ARG A 85 -8.78 -17.03 -2.79
C ARG A 85 -9.22 -16.70 -4.21
N PRO A 86 -10.28 -15.91 -4.40
CA PRO A 86 -10.60 -15.35 -5.71
C PRO A 86 -9.56 -14.33 -6.13
N SER A 87 -9.44 -14.07 -7.42
CA SER A 87 -8.59 -12.98 -7.92
C SER A 87 -9.23 -11.62 -7.61
N ILE A 88 -8.40 -10.63 -7.34
CA ILE A 88 -8.84 -9.27 -7.05
C ILE A 88 -8.78 -8.41 -8.32
N GLY A 89 -9.89 -7.75 -8.65
CA GLY A 89 -9.94 -6.67 -9.64
C GLY A 89 -9.98 -5.32 -8.93
N ILE A 90 -9.39 -4.29 -9.55
CA ILE A 90 -9.36 -2.94 -9.00
C ILE A 90 -9.93 -1.94 -9.99
N VAL A 91 -10.85 -1.11 -9.50
CA VAL A 91 -11.34 0.08 -10.21
C VAL A 91 -10.98 1.30 -9.35
N PRO A 92 -9.95 2.07 -9.73
CA PRO A 92 -9.43 3.16 -8.89
C PRO A 92 -10.42 4.32 -8.85
N LEU A 93 -10.98 4.60 -7.66
CA LEU A 93 -11.92 5.71 -7.40
C LEU A 93 -11.46 6.60 -6.24
N GLY A 94 -10.29 6.36 -5.70
CA GLY A 94 -9.67 7.17 -4.66
C GLY A 94 -9.07 8.46 -5.19
N THR A 95 -8.48 9.24 -4.28
CA THR A 95 -7.73 10.46 -4.64
C THR A 95 -6.29 10.14 -5.03
N ALA A 96 -5.62 9.25 -4.30
CA ALA A 96 -4.22 8.89 -4.53
C ALA A 96 -4.09 7.72 -5.51
N ASN A 97 -4.78 6.61 -5.25
CA ASN A 97 -4.75 5.36 -6.03
C ASN A 97 -3.31 4.85 -6.25
N ASP A 98 -2.50 4.92 -5.20
CA ASP A 98 -1.05 4.67 -5.30
C ASP A 98 -0.74 3.22 -5.64
N PHE A 99 -1.50 2.26 -5.09
CA PHE A 99 -1.36 0.85 -5.46
C PHE A 99 -1.79 0.59 -6.92
N ALA A 100 -2.89 1.20 -7.37
CA ALA A 100 -3.32 1.08 -8.76
C ALA A 100 -2.26 1.61 -9.74
N LYS A 101 -1.59 2.72 -9.40
CA LYS A 101 -0.45 3.24 -10.17
C LYS A 101 0.75 2.28 -10.14
N SER A 102 1.06 1.69 -9.00
CA SER A 102 2.11 0.67 -8.87
C SER A 102 1.84 -0.55 -9.76
N CYS A 103 0.56 -0.89 -9.96
CA CYS A 103 0.10 -1.96 -10.85
C CYS A 103 0.00 -1.56 -12.34
N GLY A 104 0.24 -0.30 -12.69
CA GLY A 104 0.08 0.20 -14.06
C GLY A 104 -1.37 0.21 -14.55
N LEU A 105 -2.35 0.32 -13.63
CA LEU A 105 -3.77 0.39 -14.00
C LEU A 105 -4.11 1.75 -14.61
N PRO A 106 -4.99 1.79 -15.62
CA PRO A 106 -5.41 3.05 -16.26
C PRO A 106 -6.31 3.88 -15.34
N ASP A 107 -6.24 5.20 -15.51
CA ASP A 107 -7.07 6.15 -14.76
C ASP A 107 -8.54 6.19 -15.26
N THR A 108 -8.82 5.68 -16.46
CA THR A 108 -10.18 5.70 -17.02
C THR A 108 -11.02 4.54 -16.51
N LEU A 109 -12.22 4.84 -15.97
CA LEU A 109 -13.10 3.84 -15.36
C LEU A 109 -13.49 2.69 -16.30
N PRO A 110 -13.86 2.92 -17.59
CA PRO A 110 -14.20 1.82 -18.49
C PRO A 110 -13.02 0.86 -18.73
N GLN A 111 -11.80 1.39 -18.89
CA GLN A 111 -10.61 0.56 -19.10
C GLN A 111 -10.24 -0.20 -17.82
N ALA A 112 -10.26 0.45 -16.66
CA ALA A 112 -9.99 -0.18 -15.38
C ALA A 112 -11.01 -1.30 -15.07
N LEU A 113 -12.31 -1.06 -15.29
CA LEU A 113 -13.35 -2.09 -15.10
C LEU A 113 -13.15 -3.25 -16.08
N ASN A 114 -12.83 -2.99 -17.34
CA ASN A 114 -12.56 -4.06 -18.31
C ASN A 114 -11.37 -4.93 -17.89
N ILE A 115 -10.29 -4.33 -17.42
CA ILE A 115 -9.14 -5.07 -16.85
C ILE A 115 -9.60 -5.86 -15.61
N ALA A 116 -10.36 -5.23 -14.71
CA ALA A 116 -10.82 -5.89 -13.49
C ALA A 116 -11.68 -7.12 -13.77
N VAL A 117 -12.47 -7.15 -14.85
CA VAL A 117 -13.32 -8.30 -15.22
C VAL A 117 -12.65 -9.28 -16.18
N ALA A 118 -11.72 -8.84 -17.05
CA ALA A 118 -11.19 -9.62 -18.16
C ALA A 118 -9.66 -9.58 -18.32
N GLY A 119 -8.95 -8.80 -17.51
CA GLY A 119 -7.48 -8.70 -17.54
C GLY A 119 -6.78 -10.02 -17.18
N ASP A 120 -5.50 -10.09 -17.44
CA ASP A 120 -4.69 -11.25 -17.06
C ASP A 120 -4.54 -11.32 -15.54
N THR A 121 -4.58 -12.53 -15.01
CA THR A 121 -4.40 -12.75 -13.59
C THR A 121 -2.93 -12.95 -13.28
N LYS A 122 -2.34 -12.08 -12.45
CA LYS A 122 -0.95 -12.16 -12.01
C LYS A 122 -0.89 -12.29 -10.49
N PRO A 123 -0.09 -13.21 -9.96
CA PRO A 123 0.14 -13.32 -8.53
C PRO A 123 1.10 -12.20 -8.06
N LEU A 124 0.71 -11.50 -7.01
CA LEU A 124 1.50 -10.45 -6.37
C LEU A 124 1.85 -10.82 -4.93
N ASP A 125 2.90 -10.21 -4.45
CA ASP A 125 3.39 -10.34 -3.08
C ASP A 125 2.48 -9.56 -2.13
N ILE A 126 2.30 -10.10 -0.94
CA ILE A 126 1.56 -9.45 0.15
C ILE A 126 2.48 -9.39 1.37
N VAL A 127 2.52 -8.28 2.05
CA VAL A 127 3.31 -8.17 3.27
C VAL A 127 2.41 -8.43 4.48
N LYS A 128 2.79 -9.40 5.30
CA LYS A 128 2.16 -9.74 6.56
C LYS A 128 2.84 -8.95 7.68
N SER A 129 2.07 -8.17 8.39
CA SER A 129 2.45 -7.49 9.64
C SER A 129 1.91 -8.28 10.84
N THR A 130 2.76 -8.59 11.78
CA THR A 130 2.40 -9.37 12.97
C THR A 130 2.87 -8.66 14.23
N GLU A 131 1.95 -8.36 15.12
CA GLU A 131 2.19 -7.87 16.47
C GLU A 131 1.82 -8.96 17.49
N GLU A 132 2.48 -8.94 18.65
CA GLU A 132 2.15 -9.88 19.70
C GLU A 132 0.69 -9.69 20.18
N ASN A 133 -0.03 -10.80 20.35
CA ASN A 133 -1.43 -10.84 20.79
C ASN A 133 -2.44 -10.09 19.90
N ARG A 134 -2.09 -9.81 18.63
CA ARG A 134 -3.01 -9.25 17.64
C ARG A 134 -3.16 -10.14 16.43
N GLN A 135 -4.31 -10.04 15.77
CA GLN A 135 -4.48 -10.65 14.44
C GLN A 135 -3.53 -10.00 13.43
N PRO A 136 -2.94 -10.78 12.53
CA PRO A 136 -2.08 -10.23 11.50
C PRO A 136 -2.85 -9.26 10.61
N VAL A 137 -2.18 -8.19 10.22
CA VAL A 137 -2.67 -7.23 9.23
C VAL A 137 -1.82 -7.35 7.97
N TYR A 138 -2.46 -7.27 6.82
CA TYR A 138 -1.79 -7.40 5.53
C TYR A 138 -1.80 -6.06 4.80
N PHE A 139 -0.68 -5.73 4.15
CA PHE A 139 -0.62 -4.59 3.24
C PHE A 139 -0.03 -5.00 1.89
N VAL A 140 -0.44 -4.30 0.86
CA VAL A 140 -0.11 -4.66 -0.53
C VAL A 140 0.78 -3.63 -1.20
N ASN A 141 0.74 -2.39 -0.72
CA ASN A 141 1.48 -1.28 -1.31
C ASN A 141 2.62 -0.81 -0.40
N MET A 142 2.32 -0.14 0.70
CA MET A 142 3.35 0.50 1.51
C MET A 142 2.94 0.73 2.96
N LEU A 143 3.92 0.60 3.85
CA LEU A 143 3.85 1.14 5.19
C LEU A 143 4.80 2.33 5.31
N THR A 144 4.33 3.46 5.83
CA THR A 144 5.18 4.59 6.23
C THR A 144 5.12 4.78 7.74
N ALA A 145 6.23 5.23 8.35
CA ALA A 145 6.38 5.37 9.79
C ALA A 145 6.99 6.72 10.19
N GLY A 146 6.66 7.18 11.39
CA GLY A 146 7.21 8.39 11.97
C GLY A 146 6.65 9.67 11.32
N PHE A 147 7.51 10.62 10.99
CA PHE A 147 7.12 11.92 10.42
C PHE A 147 6.18 11.80 9.22
N GLY A 148 6.44 10.90 8.29
CA GLY A 148 5.60 10.70 7.11
C GLY A 148 4.16 10.30 7.45
N ALA A 149 3.96 9.47 8.47
CA ALA A 149 2.63 9.04 8.91
C ALA A 149 1.88 10.15 9.66
N GLN A 150 2.56 10.93 10.49
CA GLN A 150 1.95 12.07 11.19
C GLN A 150 1.53 13.18 10.23
N VAL A 151 2.35 13.45 9.22
CA VAL A 151 2.04 14.42 8.18
C VAL A 151 0.78 13.99 7.40
N THR A 152 0.62 12.72 7.11
CA THR A 152 -0.57 12.21 6.39
C THR A 152 -1.85 12.37 7.22
N ALA A 153 -1.78 12.26 8.54
CA ALA A 153 -2.94 12.32 9.43
C ALA A 153 -3.40 13.76 9.78
N GLN A 154 -2.50 14.74 9.77
CA GLN A 154 -2.78 16.08 10.32
C GLN A 154 -2.54 17.25 9.36
N THR A 155 -2.18 16.98 8.09
CA THR A 155 -1.67 18.04 7.22
C THR A 155 -2.74 18.67 6.35
N PRO A 156 -2.82 20.04 6.31
CA PRO A 156 -3.53 20.77 5.29
C PRO A 156 -3.02 20.43 3.88
N VAL A 157 -3.90 20.50 2.88
CA VAL A 157 -3.63 20.20 1.45
C VAL A 157 -2.37 20.91 0.91
N GLU A 158 -2.01 22.05 1.48
CA GLU A 158 -0.84 22.87 1.12
C GLU A 158 0.50 22.19 1.43
N LEU A 159 0.60 21.45 2.53
CA LEU A 159 1.80 20.69 2.89
C LEU A 159 1.89 19.35 2.11
N LYS A 160 0.75 18.77 1.71
CA LYS A 160 0.72 17.64 0.76
C LYS A 160 1.32 18.04 -0.58
N ASN A 161 1.07 19.25 -1.05
CA ASN A 161 1.65 19.79 -2.28
C ASN A 161 3.15 20.11 -2.13
N MET A 162 3.62 20.37 -0.92
CA MET A 162 5.05 20.56 -0.61
C MET A 162 5.83 19.25 -0.55
N LEU A 163 5.16 18.13 -0.26
CA LEU A 163 5.73 16.77 -0.26
C LEU A 163 5.58 16.07 -1.62
N GLY A 164 4.68 16.58 -2.48
CA GLY A 164 4.39 16.06 -3.81
C GLY A 164 5.13 16.81 -4.91
N GLY A 165 6.13 16.20 -5.48
CA GLY A 165 6.81 16.72 -6.67
C GLY A 165 8.12 17.48 -6.37
N GLY A 166 9.18 16.76 -6.09
CA GLY A 166 10.54 17.29 -5.98
C GLY A 166 10.87 17.94 -4.63
N ALA A 167 10.05 17.70 -3.65
CA ALA A 167 10.17 18.39 -2.38
C ALA A 167 10.38 17.47 -1.18
N TYR A 168 11.42 16.68 -1.20
CA TYR A 168 12.28 16.78 -0.03
C TYR A 168 12.94 18.17 -0.11
N THR A 169 12.11 19.20 0.00
CA THR A 169 12.58 20.57 -0.01
C THR A 169 13.40 20.78 1.25
N LEU A 170 14.40 21.63 1.16
CA LEU A 170 15.23 22.06 2.28
C LEU A 170 14.38 22.39 3.54
N SER A 171 13.19 22.99 3.36
CA SER A 171 12.25 23.29 4.44
C SER A 171 11.64 22.05 5.11
N GLY A 172 11.29 21.00 4.36
CA GLY A 172 10.78 19.74 4.92
C GLY A 172 11.84 18.99 5.74
N LEU A 173 13.10 18.99 5.27
CA LEU A 173 14.23 18.39 6.01
C LEU A 173 14.62 19.22 7.26
N VAL A 174 14.56 20.54 7.19
CA VAL A 174 14.77 21.40 8.36
C VAL A 174 13.67 21.15 9.41
N GLN A 175 12.42 20.98 9.00
CA GLN A 175 11.34 20.59 9.91
C GLN A 175 11.54 19.17 10.47
N ALA A 176 11.97 18.23 9.64
CA ALA A 176 12.28 16.86 10.07
C ALA A 176 13.38 16.82 11.14
N ALA A 177 14.42 17.65 11.03
CA ALA A 177 15.49 17.78 12.03
C ALA A 177 15.00 18.28 13.41
N HIS A 178 13.81 18.87 13.49
CA HIS A 178 13.18 19.30 14.74
C HIS A 178 12.13 18.29 15.26
N PHE A 179 11.92 17.19 14.54
CA PHE A 179 10.97 16.16 14.94
C PHE A 179 11.55 15.28 16.05
N LYS A 180 10.72 14.88 17.02
CA LYS A 180 11.13 13.93 18.06
C LYS A 180 11.39 12.58 17.39
N PRO A 181 12.65 12.09 17.39
CA PRO A 181 12.96 10.80 16.79
C PRO A 181 12.50 9.65 17.69
N PHE A 182 12.15 8.52 17.08
CA PHE A 182 11.75 7.30 17.77
C PHE A 182 12.97 6.42 18.02
N GLY A 183 13.19 6.00 19.28
CA GLY A 183 14.17 4.99 19.62
C GLY A 183 13.67 3.60 19.25
N LEU A 184 14.43 2.87 18.43
CA LEU A 184 14.06 1.53 17.98
C LEU A 184 15.27 0.65 17.66
N LYS A 185 15.01 -0.65 17.63
CA LYS A 185 15.90 -1.66 17.03
C LYS A 185 15.17 -2.24 15.81
N LEU A 186 15.88 -2.32 14.69
CA LEU A 186 15.44 -2.94 13.45
C LEU A 186 16.35 -4.12 13.17
N GLU A 187 15.77 -5.27 12.86
CA GLU A 187 16.48 -6.49 12.48
C GLU A 187 15.84 -7.06 11.21
N SER A 188 16.66 -7.35 10.21
CA SER A 188 16.25 -8.05 8.99
C SER A 188 17.25 -9.15 8.64
N ASP A 189 16.94 -9.93 7.62
CA ASP A 189 17.83 -10.95 7.07
C ASP A 189 19.14 -10.41 6.49
N VAL A 190 19.21 -9.10 6.18
CA VAL A 190 20.38 -8.48 5.53
C VAL A 190 20.96 -7.28 6.30
N HIS A 191 20.20 -6.70 7.23
CA HIS A 191 20.60 -5.46 7.90
C HIS A 191 20.09 -5.40 9.34
N SER A 192 20.88 -4.80 10.23
CA SER A 192 20.46 -4.50 11.60
C SER A 192 20.81 -3.05 11.97
N PHE A 193 19.92 -2.40 12.70
CA PHE A 193 20.10 -1.04 13.18
C PHE A 193 19.53 -0.90 14.60
N SER A 194 20.24 -0.19 15.46
CA SER A 194 19.73 0.21 16.77
C SER A 194 20.08 1.69 16.99
N GLY A 195 19.06 2.50 17.21
CA GLY A 195 19.23 3.94 17.32
C GLY A 195 17.94 4.72 17.22
N LYS A 196 18.05 5.96 16.79
CA LYS A 196 16.91 6.87 16.63
C LYS A 196 16.57 7.06 15.15
N MET A 197 15.30 6.96 14.81
CA MET A 197 14.75 7.13 13.48
C MET A 197 13.73 8.29 13.47
N ILE A 198 13.75 9.10 12.44
CA ILE A 198 12.77 10.17 12.20
C ILE A 198 11.61 9.67 11.34
N ALA A 199 11.93 8.98 10.27
CA ALA A 199 10.96 8.47 9.30
C ALA A 199 11.42 7.18 8.65
N GLY A 200 10.49 6.34 8.21
CA GLY A 200 10.78 5.13 7.47
C GLY A 200 9.64 4.72 6.56
N ALA A 201 9.97 3.91 5.56
CA ALA A 201 9.02 3.27 4.67
C ALA A 201 9.40 1.82 4.39
N LEU A 202 8.39 0.96 4.34
CA LEU A 202 8.45 -0.43 3.91
C LEU A 202 7.60 -0.54 2.65
N CYS A 203 8.24 -0.72 1.51
CA CYS A 203 7.63 -0.59 0.21
C CYS A 203 7.56 -1.95 -0.49
N ASN A 204 6.35 -2.45 -0.67
CA ASN A 204 6.03 -3.54 -1.60
C ASN A 204 5.72 -2.94 -2.98
N GLY A 205 4.94 -1.84 -3.04
CA GLY A 205 4.72 -1.02 -4.22
C GLY A 205 5.61 0.23 -4.25
N ARG A 206 5.58 0.95 -5.38
CA ARG A 206 6.49 2.07 -5.64
C ARG A 206 6.01 3.41 -5.10
N PHE A 207 4.69 3.67 -5.12
CA PHE A 207 4.12 4.99 -4.91
C PHE A 207 3.35 5.10 -3.60
N ALA A 208 3.43 6.25 -2.95
CA ALA A 208 2.62 6.61 -1.79
C ALA A 208 2.28 8.11 -1.79
N GLY A 209 1.34 8.53 -0.95
CA GLY A 209 1.03 9.93 -0.70
C GLY A 209 0.56 10.71 -1.93
N GLY A 210 -0.06 10.03 -2.90
CA GLY A 210 -0.56 10.66 -4.13
C GLY A 210 0.42 10.66 -5.29
N GLY A 211 1.26 9.61 -5.39
CA GLY A 211 2.16 9.39 -6.53
C GLY A 211 3.64 9.70 -6.25
N GLN A 212 4.01 9.86 -4.98
CA GLN A 212 5.43 9.98 -4.61
C GLN A 212 6.10 8.61 -4.69
N GLU A 213 7.21 8.52 -5.40
CA GLU A 213 7.95 7.29 -5.57
C GLU A 213 8.94 7.09 -4.42
N LEU A 214 8.49 6.46 -3.33
CA LEU A 214 9.32 6.13 -2.17
C LEU A 214 10.04 4.78 -2.33
N GLY A 215 9.40 3.81 -2.97
CA GLY A 215 9.96 2.51 -3.27
C GLY A 215 10.63 2.46 -4.64
N LYS A 216 11.82 3.04 -4.79
CA LYS A 216 12.51 3.18 -6.08
C LYS A 216 12.70 1.85 -6.83
N ASN A 217 13.07 0.80 -6.13
CA ASN A 217 13.30 -0.54 -6.67
C ASN A 217 12.24 -1.54 -6.19
N ALA A 218 11.12 -1.06 -5.60
CA ALA A 218 10.04 -1.93 -5.19
C ALA A 218 9.40 -2.62 -6.40
N CYS A 219 9.19 -3.93 -6.26
CA CYS A 219 8.56 -4.77 -7.26
C CYS A 219 7.52 -5.65 -6.57
N LEU A 220 6.32 -5.72 -7.12
CA LEU A 220 5.18 -6.37 -6.47
C LEU A 220 5.22 -7.91 -6.53
N ASP A 221 6.23 -8.51 -7.15
CA ASP A 221 6.30 -9.96 -7.42
C ASP A 221 7.71 -10.57 -7.32
N ASP A 222 8.68 -9.84 -6.71
CA ASP A 222 10.07 -10.30 -6.54
C ASP A 222 10.36 -10.96 -5.18
N GLY A 223 9.36 -11.06 -4.30
CA GLY A 223 9.49 -11.63 -2.97
C GLY A 223 10.28 -10.78 -1.98
N MET A 224 10.50 -9.50 -2.29
CA MET A 224 11.33 -8.59 -1.50
C MET A 224 10.56 -7.35 -1.07
N LEU A 225 10.94 -6.81 0.05
CA LEU A 225 10.45 -5.55 0.60
C LEU A 225 11.56 -4.50 0.46
N GLN A 226 11.29 -3.41 -0.24
CA GLN A 226 12.20 -2.27 -0.29
C GLN A 226 12.02 -1.45 0.99
N VAL A 227 13.09 -1.33 1.76
CA VAL A 227 13.13 -0.55 3.00
C VAL A 227 13.90 0.72 2.77
N CYS A 228 13.39 1.85 3.26
CA CYS A 228 14.19 3.06 3.44
C CYS A 228 13.85 3.74 4.76
N PHE A 229 14.84 4.25 5.46
CA PHE A 229 14.62 5.02 6.68
C PHE A 229 15.67 6.09 6.91
N LEU A 230 15.23 7.18 7.52
CA LEU A 230 16.04 8.33 7.89
C LEU A 230 16.32 8.29 9.39
N LYS A 231 17.59 8.19 9.75
CA LYS A 231 18.04 8.28 11.13
C LYS A 231 17.95 9.71 11.66
N ASP A 232 18.03 9.88 12.96
CA ASP A 232 18.20 11.17 13.60
C ASP A 232 19.49 11.87 13.11
N PHE A 233 19.41 13.15 12.81
CA PHE A 233 20.54 13.94 12.30
C PHE A 233 20.52 15.37 12.81
N PRO A 234 21.70 16.00 13.04
CA PRO A 234 21.78 17.41 13.44
C PRO A 234 21.48 18.32 12.25
N ALA A 235 20.99 19.53 12.52
CA ALA A 235 20.68 20.51 11.47
C ALA A 235 21.88 20.83 10.55
N SER A 236 23.11 20.72 11.06
CA SER A 236 24.33 20.87 10.27
C SER A 236 24.54 19.81 9.20
N ALA A 237 23.90 18.63 9.32
CA ALA A 237 24.00 17.51 8.40
C ALA A 237 22.99 17.54 7.26
N VAL A 238 22.08 18.54 7.19
CA VAL A 238 21.03 18.64 6.15
C VAL A 238 21.63 18.49 4.73
N GLY A 239 22.76 19.11 4.45
CA GLY A 239 23.43 18.99 3.14
C GLY A 239 23.91 17.58 2.82
N GLN A 240 24.32 16.79 3.83
CA GLN A 240 24.66 15.39 3.66
C GLN A 240 23.43 14.52 3.43
N VAL A 241 22.36 14.72 4.21
CA VAL A 241 21.09 14.02 4.04
C VAL A 241 20.55 14.22 2.62
N LEU A 242 20.60 15.45 2.09
CA LEU A 242 20.20 15.73 0.70
C LEU A 242 21.01 14.93 -0.33
N ARG A 243 22.32 14.80 -0.14
CA ARG A 243 23.17 13.97 -1.03
C ARG A 243 22.79 12.49 -0.95
N GLU A 244 22.57 11.96 0.26
CA GLU A 244 22.16 10.58 0.45
C GLU A 244 20.79 10.27 -0.15
N ILE A 245 19.84 11.20 -0.02
CA ILE A 245 18.53 11.12 -0.70
C ILE A 245 18.71 11.10 -2.23
N ALA A 246 19.61 11.91 -2.77
CA ALA A 246 19.87 11.91 -4.21
C ALA A 246 20.44 10.56 -4.68
N VAL A 247 21.36 9.95 -3.91
CA VAL A 247 21.88 8.60 -4.18
C VAL A 247 20.75 7.57 -4.15
N TYR A 248 19.92 7.57 -3.11
CA TYR A 248 18.77 6.67 -3.02
C TYR A 248 17.81 6.83 -4.19
N ASN A 249 17.52 8.06 -4.57
CA ASN A 249 16.62 8.36 -5.71
C ASN A 249 17.16 7.87 -7.06
N GLN A 250 18.46 7.72 -7.21
CA GLN A 250 19.08 7.18 -8.42
C GLN A 250 19.19 5.65 -8.40
N ALA A 251 19.64 5.08 -7.28
CA ALA A 251 19.99 3.66 -7.18
C ALA A 251 18.90 2.79 -6.54
N GLY A 252 17.97 3.40 -5.76
CA GLY A 252 17.02 2.66 -4.92
C GLY A 252 17.66 2.04 -3.69
N GLU A 253 18.96 2.17 -3.53
CA GLU A 253 19.73 1.69 -2.38
C GLU A 253 20.63 2.81 -1.86
N CYS A 254 20.88 2.83 -0.56
CA CYS A 254 21.76 3.79 0.09
C CYS A 254 22.27 3.22 1.40
N ASN A 255 23.58 3.24 1.59
CA ASN A 255 24.22 2.95 2.89
C ASN A 255 24.90 4.22 3.41
N GLY A 256 24.09 5.28 3.57
CA GLY A 256 24.55 6.57 4.06
C GLY A 256 24.68 6.60 5.57
N GLU A 257 25.26 7.67 6.08
CA GLU A 257 25.33 7.91 7.52
C GLU A 257 23.94 8.10 8.13
N TYR A 258 23.05 8.83 7.44
CA TYR A 258 21.72 9.18 7.91
C TYR A 258 20.60 8.44 7.17
N LEU A 259 20.72 8.19 5.88
CA LEU A 259 19.74 7.46 5.10
C LEU A 259 20.20 6.04 4.80
N GLN A 260 19.33 5.08 5.12
CA GLN A 260 19.51 3.67 4.76
C GLN A 260 18.45 3.25 3.77
N GLY A 261 18.83 2.54 2.71
CA GLY A 261 17.94 1.97 1.73
C GLY A 261 18.44 0.60 1.27
N PHE A 262 17.62 -0.46 1.43
CA PHE A 262 17.99 -1.84 1.10
C PHE A 262 16.74 -2.68 0.82
N LYS A 263 16.93 -3.92 0.34
CA LYS A 263 15.85 -4.91 0.20
C LYS A 263 16.02 -6.04 1.21
N CYS A 264 14.89 -6.58 1.72
CA CYS A 264 14.85 -7.75 2.60
C CYS A 264 13.56 -8.55 2.39
N GLN A 265 13.52 -9.79 2.89
CA GLN A 265 12.29 -10.61 2.90
C GLN A 265 11.56 -10.51 4.23
N ASN A 266 12.32 -10.37 5.31
CA ASN A 266 11.80 -10.33 6.67
C ASN A 266 12.42 -9.18 7.44
N MET A 267 11.62 -8.53 8.28
CA MET A 267 12.10 -7.48 9.16
C MET A 267 11.28 -7.46 10.44
N SER A 268 11.97 -7.21 11.57
CA SER A 268 11.33 -6.96 12.86
C SER A 268 11.75 -5.59 13.39
N VAL A 269 10.80 -4.88 13.97
CA VAL A 269 11.00 -3.57 14.60
C VAL A 269 10.58 -3.68 16.06
N PHE A 270 11.47 -3.25 16.94
CA PHE A 270 11.26 -3.18 18.38
C PHE A 270 11.44 -1.72 18.81
N ALA A 271 10.33 -1.05 19.13
CA ALA A 271 10.32 0.36 19.49
C ALA A 271 10.17 0.55 21.01
N GLN A 272 10.79 1.59 21.53
CA GLN A 272 10.67 1.96 22.94
C GLN A 272 9.32 2.61 23.25
N GLU A 273 8.72 3.26 22.28
CA GLU A 273 7.39 3.87 22.34
C GLU A 273 6.60 3.57 21.06
N SER A 274 5.29 3.71 21.12
CA SER A 274 4.43 3.44 19.97
C SER A 274 4.73 4.42 18.82
N ILE A 275 4.99 3.89 17.63
CA ILE A 275 5.34 4.66 16.43
C ILE A 275 4.08 4.83 15.59
N PRO A 276 3.68 6.08 15.25
CA PRO A 276 2.61 6.32 14.29
C PRO A 276 3.03 5.84 12.90
N THR A 277 2.15 5.06 12.30
CA THR A 277 2.36 4.46 10.98
C THR A 277 1.12 4.63 10.12
N ASN A 278 1.29 4.44 8.82
CA ASN A 278 0.20 4.41 7.86
C ASN A 278 0.42 3.19 6.95
N LEU A 279 -0.56 2.29 6.91
CA LEU A 279 -0.58 1.09 6.07
C LEU A 279 -1.57 1.29 4.93
N ASP A 280 -1.10 1.33 3.69
CA ASP A 280 -1.94 1.48 2.49
C ASP A 280 -2.97 2.63 2.59
N GLY A 281 -2.64 3.70 3.32
CA GLY A 281 -3.52 4.83 3.56
C GLY A 281 -4.23 4.83 4.91
N GLU A 282 -4.23 3.71 5.66
CA GLU A 282 -4.92 3.57 6.95
C GLU A 282 -3.97 3.86 8.13
N PRO A 283 -4.36 4.77 9.06
CA PRO A 283 -3.56 5.07 10.25
C PRO A 283 -3.44 3.86 11.18
N HIS A 284 -2.23 3.63 11.66
CA HIS A 284 -1.93 2.55 12.61
C HIS A 284 -0.86 2.98 13.62
N MET A 285 -0.69 2.20 14.70
CA MET A 285 0.33 2.42 15.71
C MET A 285 1.05 1.11 16.01
N PHE A 286 2.38 1.08 15.89
CA PHE A 286 3.19 -0.10 16.24
C PHE A 286 4.13 0.18 17.40
N THR A 287 4.37 -0.86 18.20
CA THR A 287 5.47 -0.88 19.19
C THR A 287 6.47 -1.97 18.81
N ASN A 288 6.03 -3.23 18.76
CA ASN A 288 6.83 -4.36 18.33
C ASN A 288 6.10 -5.05 17.20
N CYS A 289 6.74 -5.12 16.03
CA CYS A 289 6.09 -5.67 14.86
C CYS A 289 7.09 -6.41 13.98
N SER A 290 6.69 -7.56 13.44
CA SER A 290 7.43 -8.30 12.44
C SER A 290 6.71 -8.23 11.10
N PHE A 291 7.47 -8.03 10.03
CA PHE A 291 7.02 -7.94 8.66
C PHE A 291 7.63 -9.07 7.85
N THR A 292 6.78 -9.81 7.13
CA THR A 292 7.20 -10.92 6.28
C THR A 292 6.55 -10.78 4.91
N VAL A 293 7.34 -10.81 3.86
CA VAL A 293 6.82 -10.92 2.50
C VAL A 293 6.28 -12.31 2.30
N LEU A 294 5.03 -12.42 1.83
CA LEU A 294 4.40 -13.64 1.38
C LEU A 294 4.43 -13.64 -0.16
N PRO A 295 5.38 -14.34 -0.79
CA PRO A 295 5.55 -14.24 -2.22
C PRO A 295 4.33 -14.78 -2.97
N LYS A 296 3.87 -14.02 -3.95
CA LYS A 296 2.78 -14.42 -4.87
C LYS A 296 1.52 -14.91 -4.16
N ALA A 297 1.20 -14.28 -3.02
CA ALA A 297 0.16 -14.75 -2.11
C ALA A 297 -1.26 -14.45 -2.57
N LEU A 298 -1.46 -13.48 -3.47
CA LEU A 298 -2.78 -13.09 -3.93
C LEU A 298 -2.75 -12.71 -5.42
N ASN A 299 -3.76 -13.18 -6.16
CA ASN A 299 -3.88 -12.91 -7.58
C ASN A 299 -4.63 -11.61 -7.86
N PHE A 300 -4.09 -10.78 -8.76
CA PHE A 300 -4.71 -9.54 -9.22
C PHE A 300 -4.96 -9.55 -10.73
N ALA A 301 -6.09 -8.99 -11.15
CA ALA A 301 -6.38 -8.73 -12.55
C ALA A 301 -5.62 -7.48 -13.00
N LEU A 302 -4.65 -7.64 -13.87
CA LEU A 302 -3.74 -6.58 -14.32
C LEU A 302 -3.78 -6.41 -15.84
N PRO A 303 -3.27 -5.27 -16.35
CA PRO A 303 -3.09 -5.09 -17.79
C PRO A 303 -2.24 -6.19 -18.40
N ARG A 304 -2.51 -6.52 -19.66
CA ARG A 304 -1.60 -7.35 -20.47
C ARG A 304 -0.30 -6.57 -20.70
N VAL A 305 0.81 -7.22 -20.45
CA VAL A 305 2.14 -6.69 -20.77
C VAL A 305 2.43 -6.96 -22.23
#